data_87073c3c35950454635fec5a7dd0d4bf
#
_entry.id   87073c3c35950454635fec5a7dd0d4bf
#
_cell.length_a   1.000
_cell.length_b   1.000
_cell.length_c   1.000
_cell.angle_alpha   90.00
_cell.angle_beta   90.00
_cell.angle_gamma   90.00
#
_symmetry.space_group_name_H-M   'P 1'
#
loop_
_entity.id
_entity.type
_entity.pdbx_description
1 polymer ?
#
loop_
_entity_poly.entity_id
_entity_poly.type
_entity_poly.pdbx_seq_one_letter_code
_entity_poly.pdbx_strand_id
1 'polypeptide(L)'
;MRKVLFTAAALIFMASAASAQESVVKEAKKAKGDPAEAAKIIEPALSDPTTANDPETWKLAGDFQKSMYDDENMKLYLPGETADTAKLYSSLAKMFEYYSKCDEVEQAKVKSGELKKPKLRKKVAQELAKVRPQLTNAGSDAYNMGDYAGALKYFGLYVDTPQYPMFADMDEVKNDTLVPLIANYAALAANSLQDNSAIVKYANIGKNHKEEGYRSLMCLAEVYGKGETPDSTQWLAVVKEGVQKFPSQEYFVGNLMDYYIQKGKVADALAEIDQILAANPTPYFMYVKGVLQYENKDYDGAIATFNDVIAKGGDFQAESYSKIGDCYFFPAQSIVEENSKISMDDPKYAANEKQINEMYAKAAPFYEKAKELKPDNRQLWGQFLLNIYWKLDKEKYNALEKELGY
;
A
#
# COMPACT_ATOMS: atom_id res chain seq x y z
N MET A 1 2.80 -51.96 -43.77
CA MET A 1 2.54 -52.72 -42.51
C MET A 1 3.18 -52.10 -41.25
N ARG A 2 4.43 -51.58 -41.28
CA ARG A 2 5.01 -50.97 -40.07
C ARG A 2 4.31 -49.68 -39.53
N LYS A 3 3.73 -48.84 -40.38
CA LYS A 3 3.02 -47.62 -39.94
C LYS A 3 1.66 -47.89 -39.26
N VAL A 4 0.98 -49.00 -39.65
CA VAL A 4 -0.32 -49.39 -39.05
C VAL A 4 -0.12 -50.01 -37.64
N LEU A 5 0.99 -50.69 -37.41
CA LEU A 5 1.34 -51.27 -36.11
C LEU A 5 1.73 -50.23 -35.08
N PHE A 6 2.37 -49.09 -35.48
CA PHE A 6 2.70 -47.99 -34.58
C PHE A 6 1.45 -47.20 -34.14
N THR A 7 0.50 -46.99 -35.02
CA THR A 7 -0.78 -46.33 -34.68
C THR A 7 -1.67 -47.20 -33.79
N ALA A 8 -1.69 -48.52 -34.01
CA ALA A 8 -2.46 -49.44 -33.16
C ALA A 8 -1.83 -49.57 -31.75
N ALA A 9 -0.51 -49.64 -31.64
CA ALA A 9 0.19 -49.66 -30.34
C ALA A 9 0.02 -48.35 -29.56
N ALA A 10 0.06 -47.18 -30.23
CA ALA A 10 -0.18 -45.89 -29.59
C ALA A 10 -1.65 -45.73 -29.09
N LEU A 11 -2.63 -46.23 -29.87
CA LEU A 11 -4.02 -46.23 -29.46
C LEU A 11 -4.30 -47.20 -28.30
N ILE A 12 -3.64 -48.35 -28.24
CA ILE A 12 -3.75 -49.30 -27.13
C ILE A 12 -3.09 -48.73 -25.85
N PHE A 13 -1.98 -48.03 -25.96
CA PHE A 13 -1.32 -47.36 -24.82
C PHE A 13 -2.19 -46.20 -24.27
N MET A 14 -2.80 -45.39 -25.13
CA MET A 14 -3.74 -44.33 -24.73
C MET A 14 -5.02 -44.90 -24.10
N ALA A 15 -5.56 -45.99 -24.64
CA ALA A 15 -6.74 -46.63 -24.05
C ALA A 15 -6.46 -47.26 -22.69
N SER A 16 -5.27 -47.83 -22.47
CA SER A 16 -4.89 -48.40 -21.19
C SER A 16 -4.60 -47.31 -20.15
N ALA A 17 -4.00 -46.19 -20.53
CA ALA A 17 -3.80 -45.03 -19.65
C ALA A 17 -5.14 -44.39 -19.23
N ALA A 18 -6.08 -44.18 -20.15
CA ALA A 18 -7.41 -43.67 -19.90
C ALA A 18 -8.20 -44.56 -18.91
N SER A 19 -8.16 -45.88 -19.09
CA SER A 19 -8.83 -46.81 -18.16
C SER A 19 -8.18 -46.84 -16.78
N ALA A 20 -6.88 -46.61 -16.69
CA ALA A 20 -6.16 -46.52 -15.42
C ALA A 20 -6.56 -45.25 -14.64
N GLN A 21 -6.71 -44.09 -15.29
CA GLN A 21 -7.11 -42.85 -14.66
C GLN A 21 -8.59 -42.80 -14.24
N GLU A 22 -9.49 -43.41 -15.03
CA GLU A 22 -10.88 -43.64 -14.60
C GLU A 22 -10.94 -44.54 -13.38
N SER A 23 -10.01 -45.49 -13.22
CA SER A 23 -9.94 -46.33 -12.02
C SER A 23 -9.50 -45.52 -10.79
N VAL A 24 -8.55 -44.54 -10.96
CA VAL A 24 -8.11 -43.59 -9.89
C VAL A 24 -9.31 -42.78 -9.38
N VAL A 25 -10.14 -42.21 -10.27
CA VAL A 25 -11.35 -41.46 -9.86
C VAL A 25 -12.33 -42.36 -9.08
N LYS A 26 -12.51 -43.63 -9.52
CA LYS A 26 -13.37 -44.61 -8.83
C LYS A 26 -12.81 -45.00 -7.45
N GLU A 27 -11.50 -45.13 -7.34
CA GLU A 27 -10.80 -45.42 -6.08
C GLU A 27 -10.94 -44.25 -5.08
N ALA A 28 -10.69 -43.02 -5.54
CA ALA A 28 -10.91 -41.82 -4.71
C ALA A 28 -12.37 -41.74 -4.20
N LYS A 29 -13.37 -42.07 -5.04
CA LYS A 29 -14.77 -42.14 -4.60
C LYS A 29 -15.02 -43.17 -3.50
N LYS A 30 -14.31 -44.31 -3.50
CA LYS A 30 -14.42 -45.32 -2.44
C LYS A 30 -13.77 -44.87 -1.12
N ALA A 31 -12.68 -44.08 -1.23
CA ALA A 31 -11.94 -43.53 -0.09
C ALA A 31 -12.61 -42.33 0.57
N LYS A 32 -13.82 -41.93 0.19
CA LYS A 32 -14.54 -40.73 0.67
C LYS A 32 -14.68 -40.64 2.21
N GLY A 33 -14.55 -41.74 2.94
CA GLY A 33 -14.57 -41.81 4.41
C GLY A 33 -13.30 -41.24 5.05
N ASP A 34 -12.21 -41.12 4.27
CA ASP A 34 -10.99 -40.41 4.62
C ASP A 34 -10.71 -39.32 3.54
N PRO A 35 -11.20 -38.09 3.74
CA PRO A 35 -11.07 -37.04 2.73
C PRO A 35 -9.62 -36.69 2.38
N ALA A 36 -8.69 -36.83 3.32
CA ALA A 36 -7.28 -36.56 3.10
C ALA A 36 -6.64 -37.60 2.19
N GLU A 37 -6.95 -38.85 2.37
CA GLU A 37 -6.49 -39.95 1.50
C GLU A 37 -7.17 -39.85 0.12
N ALA A 38 -8.47 -39.62 0.09
CA ALA A 38 -9.22 -39.44 -1.17
C ALA A 38 -8.68 -38.27 -2.01
N ALA A 39 -8.28 -37.15 -1.39
CA ALA A 39 -7.65 -36.01 -2.05
C ALA A 39 -6.30 -36.37 -2.67
N LYS A 40 -5.48 -37.20 -2.01
CA LYS A 40 -4.22 -37.69 -2.58
C LYS A 40 -4.44 -38.62 -3.78
N ILE A 41 -5.40 -39.54 -3.64
CA ILE A 41 -5.72 -40.52 -4.69
C ILE A 41 -6.18 -39.81 -5.97
N ILE A 42 -7.00 -38.73 -5.88
CA ILE A 42 -7.56 -38.06 -7.06
C ILE A 42 -6.56 -37.15 -7.76
N GLU A 43 -5.49 -36.70 -7.10
CA GLU A 43 -4.56 -35.67 -7.61
C GLU A 43 -3.98 -36.00 -9.00
N PRO A 44 -3.55 -37.24 -9.32
CA PRO A 44 -3.08 -37.60 -10.67
C PRO A 44 -4.15 -37.42 -11.76
N ALA A 45 -5.41 -37.63 -11.41
CA ALA A 45 -6.53 -37.50 -12.37
C ALA A 45 -6.82 -36.02 -12.77
N LEU A 46 -6.33 -35.05 -11.99
CA LEU A 46 -6.49 -33.61 -12.30
C LEU A 46 -5.54 -33.13 -13.40
N SER A 47 -4.47 -33.86 -13.67
CA SER A 47 -3.49 -33.55 -14.73
C SER A 47 -3.66 -34.42 -15.99
N ASP A 48 -4.41 -35.52 -15.92
CA ASP A 48 -4.60 -36.41 -17.06
C ASP A 48 -5.69 -35.87 -18.00
N PRO A 49 -5.43 -35.68 -19.31
CA PRO A 49 -6.39 -35.09 -20.23
C PRO A 49 -7.72 -35.83 -20.33
N THR A 50 -7.75 -37.14 -20.02
CA THR A 50 -8.98 -37.96 -20.13
C THR A 50 -9.93 -37.73 -18.96
N THR A 51 -9.41 -37.43 -17.77
CA THR A 51 -10.18 -37.18 -16.54
C THR A 51 -10.26 -35.72 -16.20
N ALA A 52 -9.23 -34.90 -16.51
CA ALA A 52 -9.21 -33.45 -16.27
C ALA A 52 -10.24 -32.69 -17.15
N ASN A 53 -10.66 -33.27 -18.28
CA ASN A 53 -11.73 -32.74 -19.11
C ASN A 53 -13.15 -33.12 -18.63
N ASP A 54 -13.28 -33.85 -17.51
CA ASP A 54 -14.55 -34.11 -16.88
C ASP A 54 -14.77 -33.17 -15.71
N PRO A 55 -15.79 -32.27 -15.73
CA PRO A 55 -16.05 -31.34 -14.64
C PRO A 55 -16.38 -32.04 -13.30
N GLU A 56 -16.93 -33.30 -13.37
CA GLU A 56 -17.20 -34.08 -12.17
C GLU A 56 -15.91 -34.50 -11.43
N THR A 57 -14.79 -34.69 -12.15
CA THR A 57 -13.48 -34.96 -11.51
C THR A 57 -13.04 -33.78 -10.65
N TRP A 58 -13.10 -32.56 -11.16
CA TRP A 58 -12.77 -31.35 -10.42
C TRP A 58 -13.74 -31.08 -9.27
N LYS A 59 -15.04 -31.32 -9.51
CA LYS A 59 -16.03 -31.21 -8.45
C LYS A 59 -15.73 -32.19 -7.31
N LEU A 60 -15.40 -33.43 -7.60
CA LEU A 60 -15.08 -34.45 -6.61
C LEU A 60 -13.82 -34.06 -5.80
N ALA A 61 -12.79 -33.55 -6.47
CA ALA A 61 -11.59 -33.03 -5.80
C ALA A 61 -11.93 -31.84 -4.85
N GLY A 62 -12.80 -30.94 -5.29
CA GLY A 62 -13.33 -29.86 -4.46
C GLY A 62 -14.16 -30.35 -3.28
N ASP A 63 -14.98 -31.40 -3.47
CA ASP A 63 -15.77 -32.01 -2.39
C ASP A 63 -14.87 -32.61 -1.29
N PHE A 64 -13.71 -33.20 -1.64
CA PHE A 64 -12.75 -33.70 -0.65
C PHE A 64 -12.11 -32.55 0.13
N GLN A 65 -11.72 -31.47 -0.54
CA GLN A 65 -11.20 -30.29 0.13
C GLN A 65 -12.25 -29.66 1.04
N LYS A 66 -13.51 -29.61 0.59
CA LYS A 66 -14.62 -29.15 1.43
C LYS A 66 -14.77 -30.00 2.69
N SER A 67 -14.71 -31.30 2.59
CA SER A 67 -14.80 -32.18 3.78
C SER A 67 -13.64 -31.94 4.72
N MET A 68 -12.40 -31.79 4.23
CA MET A 68 -11.25 -31.48 5.06
C MET A 68 -11.39 -30.09 5.74
N TYR A 69 -11.92 -29.12 5.02
CA TYR A 69 -12.22 -27.79 5.56
C TYR A 69 -13.30 -27.88 6.65
N ASP A 70 -14.41 -28.55 6.38
CA ASP A 70 -15.54 -28.68 7.31
C ASP A 70 -15.09 -29.37 8.61
N ASP A 71 -14.26 -30.42 8.52
CA ASP A 71 -13.72 -31.15 9.66
C ASP A 71 -12.86 -30.23 10.57
N GLU A 72 -11.95 -29.45 9.98
CA GLU A 72 -11.12 -28.52 10.76
C GLU A 72 -11.93 -27.31 11.28
N ASN A 73 -12.86 -26.79 10.46
CA ASN A 73 -13.72 -25.68 10.86
C ASN A 73 -14.63 -26.05 12.05
N MET A 74 -15.10 -27.29 12.10
CA MET A 74 -15.92 -27.78 13.21
C MET A 74 -15.16 -27.75 14.55
N LYS A 75 -13.85 -28.07 14.53
CA LYS A 75 -13.00 -28.05 15.73
C LYS A 75 -12.88 -26.68 16.39
N LEU A 76 -13.01 -25.59 15.59
CA LEU A 76 -12.98 -24.22 16.13
C LEU A 76 -14.12 -23.95 17.12
N TYR A 77 -15.20 -24.72 17.07
CA TYR A 77 -16.41 -24.55 17.88
C TYR A 77 -16.59 -25.62 18.93
N LEU A 78 -15.72 -26.64 18.96
CA LEU A 78 -15.82 -27.75 19.90
C LEU A 78 -14.90 -27.54 21.13
N PRO A 79 -15.41 -27.62 22.36
CA PRO A 79 -14.58 -27.46 23.54
C PRO A 79 -13.48 -28.55 23.61
N GLY A 80 -12.25 -28.14 23.82
CA GLY A 80 -11.10 -29.05 23.98
C GLY A 80 -10.49 -29.54 22.67
N GLU A 81 -11.05 -29.17 21.52
CA GLU A 81 -10.43 -29.45 20.20
C GLU A 81 -9.52 -28.32 19.75
N THR A 82 -8.54 -28.65 18.95
CA THR A 82 -7.64 -27.67 18.30
C THR A 82 -7.68 -27.90 16.81
N ALA A 83 -8.06 -26.87 16.05
CA ALA A 83 -8.07 -26.92 14.60
C ALA A 83 -6.65 -26.78 14.05
N ASP A 84 -6.34 -27.56 13.01
CA ASP A 84 -5.17 -27.32 12.17
C ASP A 84 -5.48 -26.19 11.17
N THR A 85 -5.10 -24.96 11.54
CA THR A 85 -5.40 -23.76 10.72
C THR A 85 -4.67 -23.79 9.37
N ALA A 86 -3.51 -24.41 9.27
CA ALA A 86 -2.81 -24.56 7.99
C ALA A 86 -3.60 -25.48 7.05
N LYS A 87 -4.09 -26.60 7.55
CA LYS A 87 -4.95 -27.51 6.80
C LYS A 87 -6.30 -26.86 6.45
N LEU A 88 -6.91 -26.16 7.41
CA LEU A 88 -8.17 -25.42 7.21
C LEU A 88 -8.06 -24.46 6.02
N TYR A 89 -7.08 -23.56 6.03
CA TYR A 89 -6.94 -22.52 5.01
C TYR A 89 -6.41 -23.04 3.68
N SER A 90 -5.52 -24.03 3.69
CA SER A 90 -5.08 -24.67 2.44
C SER A 90 -6.22 -25.41 1.76
N SER A 91 -7.06 -26.10 2.50
CA SER A 91 -8.26 -26.76 1.95
C SER A 91 -9.27 -25.74 1.41
N LEU A 92 -9.48 -24.61 2.11
CA LEU A 92 -10.32 -23.51 1.64
C LEU A 92 -9.82 -22.98 0.27
N ALA A 93 -8.53 -22.70 0.13
CA ALA A 93 -7.99 -22.20 -1.13
C ALA A 93 -8.12 -23.22 -2.26
N LYS A 94 -7.85 -24.50 -1.99
CA LYS A 94 -8.03 -25.59 -2.98
C LYS A 94 -9.49 -25.81 -3.37
N MET A 95 -10.45 -25.58 -2.48
CA MET A 95 -11.87 -25.57 -2.87
C MET A 95 -12.16 -24.53 -3.95
N PHE A 96 -11.65 -23.30 -3.79
CA PHE A 96 -11.82 -22.25 -4.80
C PHE A 96 -11.17 -22.64 -6.12
N GLU A 97 -9.95 -23.17 -6.07
CA GLU A 97 -9.23 -23.64 -7.26
C GLU A 97 -10.03 -24.73 -8.01
N TYR A 98 -10.41 -25.79 -7.31
CA TYR A 98 -11.02 -26.96 -7.95
C TYR A 98 -12.46 -26.72 -8.40
N TYR A 99 -13.26 -25.99 -7.61
CA TYR A 99 -14.61 -25.65 -8.04
C TYR A 99 -14.64 -24.61 -9.17
N SER A 100 -13.67 -23.68 -9.20
CA SER A 100 -13.52 -22.77 -10.34
C SER A 100 -13.12 -23.53 -11.60
N LYS A 101 -12.22 -24.50 -11.49
CA LYS A 101 -11.83 -25.36 -12.62
C LYS A 101 -12.97 -26.26 -13.08
N CYS A 102 -13.78 -26.77 -12.15
CA CYS A 102 -15.02 -27.50 -12.47
C CYS A 102 -15.93 -26.64 -13.36
N ASP A 103 -16.19 -25.38 -12.97
CA ASP A 103 -17.01 -24.46 -13.76
C ASP A 103 -16.40 -24.15 -15.13
N GLU A 104 -15.10 -23.88 -15.18
CA GLU A 104 -14.38 -23.61 -16.44
C GLU A 104 -14.53 -24.76 -17.42
N VAL A 105 -14.28 -26.01 -17.00
CA VAL A 105 -14.40 -27.20 -17.81
C VAL A 105 -15.85 -27.43 -18.24
N GLU A 106 -16.81 -27.25 -17.35
CA GLU A 106 -18.24 -27.39 -17.68
C GLU A 106 -18.67 -26.35 -18.73
N GLN A 107 -18.21 -25.08 -18.61
CA GLN A 107 -18.51 -24.05 -19.60
C GLN A 107 -17.86 -24.31 -20.95
N ALA A 108 -16.66 -24.86 -21.01
CA ALA A 108 -16.02 -25.30 -22.25
C ALA A 108 -16.88 -26.33 -22.95
N LYS A 109 -17.46 -27.31 -22.24
CA LYS A 109 -18.37 -28.32 -22.77
C LYS A 109 -19.72 -27.75 -23.21
N VAL A 110 -20.23 -26.73 -22.56
CA VAL A 110 -21.44 -26.02 -23.03
C VAL A 110 -21.15 -25.26 -24.31
N LYS A 111 -20.00 -24.59 -24.39
CA LYS A 111 -19.58 -23.82 -25.58
C LYS A 111 -19.31 -24.73 -26.79
N SER A 112 -18.79 -25.93 -26.60
CA SER A 112 -18.57 -26.92 -27.66
C SER A 112 -19.86 -27.61 -28.10
N GLY A 113 -20.97 -27.48 -27.36
CA GLY A 113 -22.24 -28.15 -27.62
C GLY A 113 -22.33 -29.57 -27.05
N GLU A 114 -21.32 -30.06 -26.34
CA GLU A 114 -21.35 -31.34 -25.64
C GLU A 114 -22.38 -31.34 -24.49
N LEU A 115 -22.56 -30.20 -23.82
CA LEU A 115 -23.59 -30.00 -22.84
C LEU A 115 -24.56 -28.90 -23.28
N LYS A 116 -25.87 -29.14 -23.04
CA LYS A 116 -26.92 -28.16 -23.37
C LYS A 116 -26.93 -26.96 -22.41
N LYS A 117 -26.52 -27.18 -21.15
CA LYS A 117 -26.48 -26.17 -20.07
C LYS A 117 -25.58 -26.67 -18.94
N PRO A 118 -25.07 -25.75 -18.10
CA PRO A 118 -24.34 -26.11 -16.90
C PRO A 118 -25.22 -26.89 -15.92
N LYS A 119 -24.66 -27.91 -15.28
CA LYS A 119 -25.33 -28.73 -14.26
C LYS A 119 -24.74 -28.52 -12.87
N LEU A 120 -23.43 -28.22 -12.79
CA LEU A 120 -22.67 -28.15 -11.55
C LEU A 120 -22.47 -26.71 -11.06
N ARG A 121 -22.36 -25.73 -12.00
CA ARG A 121 -22.08 -24.31 -11.73
C ARG A 121 -22.81 -23.77 -10.50
N LYS A 122 -24.15 -23.86 -10.49
CA LYS A 122 -24.95 -23.29 -9.40
C LYS A 122 -24.58 -23.87 -8.04
N LYS A 123 -24.36 -25.20 -7.98
CA LYS A 123 -24.03 -25.89 -6.74
C LYS A 123 -22.65 -25.48 -6.23
N VAL A 124 -21.61 -25.52 -7.07
CA VAL A 124 -20.25 -25.15 -6.66
C VAL A 124 -20.16 -23.67 -6.29
N ALA A 125 -20.85 -22.78 -7.02
CA ALA A 125 -20.92 -21.36 -6.68
C ALA A 125 -21.55 -21.13 -5.30
N GLN A 126 -22.65 -21.81 -4.97
CA GLN A 126 -23.28 -21.71 -3.64
C GLN A 126 -22.38 -22.21 -2.52
N GLU A 127 -21.63 -23.29 -2.73
CA GLU A 127 -20.70 -23.79 -1.72
C GLU A 127 -19.53 -22.77 -1.50
N LEU A 128 -18.96 -22.21 -2.57
CA LEU A 128 -17.91 -21.21 -2.45
C LEU A 128 -18.41 -19.91 -1.81
N ALA A 129 -19.59 -19.43 -2.18
CA ALA A 129 -20.16 -18.21 -1.61
C ALA A 129 -20.31 -18.29 -0.09
N LYS A 130 -20.71 -19.45 0.45
CA LYS A 130 -20.85 -19.68 1.90
C LYS A 130 -19.53 -19.55 2.66
N VAL A 131 -18.44 -20.04 2.08
CA VAL A 131 -17.12 -20.07 2.75
C VAL A 131 -16.23 -18.88 2.36
N ARG A 132 -16.60 -18.11 1.34
CA ARG A 132 -15.83 -16.95 0.86
C ARG A 132 -15.44 -15.97 1.98
N PRO A 133 -16.32 -15.64 2.96
CA PRO A 133 -15.92 -14.74 4.06
C PRO A 133 -14.71 -15.25 4.87
N GLN A 134 -14.50 -16.57 4.93
CA GLN A 134 -13.37 -17.15 5.67
C GLN A 134 -12.00 -16.86 5.04
N LEU A 135 -11.97 -16.46 3.76
CA LEU A 135 -10.74 -15.98 3.12
C LEU A 135 -10.19 -14.73 3.79
N THR A 136 -11.05 -13.88 4.39
CA THR A 136 -10.60 -12.71 5.13
C THR A 136 -9.87 -13.08 6.41
N ASN A 137 -10.39 -14.09 7.14
CA ASN A 137 -9.74 -14.63 8.33
C ASN A 137 -8.39 -15.28 7.97
N ALA A 138 -8.37 -16.12 6.92
CA ALA A 138 -7.16 -16.76 6.44
C ALA A 138 -6.07 -15.72 6.06
N GLY A 139 -6.48 -14.66 5.35
CA GLY A 139 -5.58 -13.56 4.98
C GLY A 139 -5.06 -12.79 6.18
N SER A 140 -5.92 -12.50 7.15
CA SER A 140 -5.54 -11.78 8.38
C SER A 140 -4.58 -12.59 9.25
N ASP A 141 -4.85 -13.87 9.43
CA ASP A 141 -3.98 -14.76 10.22
C ASP A 141 -2.61 -14.90 9.55
N ALA A 142 -2.56 -15.10 8.23
CA ALA A 142 -1.31 -15.16 7.48
C ALA A 142 -0.53 -13.83 7.59
N TYR A 143 -1.20 -12.70 7.47
CA TYR A 143 -0.56 -11.38 7.60
C TYR A 143 0.04 -11.17 9.00
N ASN A 144 -0.70 -11.52 10.04
CA ASN A 144 -0.26 -11.39 11.44
C ASN A 144 0.91 -12.32 11.77
N MET A 145 1.03 -13.45 11.08
CA MET A 145 2.16 -14.38 11.20
C MET A 145 3.38 -13.96 10.34
N GLY A 146 3.27 -12.89 9.56
CA GLY A 146 4.31 -12.45 8.62
C GLY A 146 4.35 -13.25 7.31
N ASP A 147 3.39 -14.16 7.07
CA ASP A 147 3.22 -14.86 5.79
C ASP A 147 2.47 -13.95 4.80
N TYR A 148 3.17 -12.96 4.28
CA TYR A 148 2.60 -12.01 3.33
C TYR A 148 2.20 -12.66 1.99
N ALA A 149 2.87 -13.75 1.60
CA ALA A 149 2.49 -14.50 0.41
C ALA A 149 1.15 -15.23 0.60
N GLY A 150 0.95 -15.86 1.74
CA GLY A 150 -0.34 -16.43 2.13
C GLY A 150 -1.43 -15.37 2.25
N ALA A 151 -1.12 -14.24 2.89
CA ALA A 151 -2.06 -13.13 3.03
C ALA A 151 -2.51 -12.60 1.65
N LEU A 152 -1.56 -12.32 0.75
CA LEU A 152 -1.86 -11.89 -0.62
C LEU A 152 -2.71 -12.91 -1.38
N LYS A 153 -2.41 -14.20 -1.23
CA LYS A 153 -3.18 -15.29 -1.84
C LYS A 153 -4.65 -15.27 -1.37
N TYR A 154 -4.89 -15.22 -0.06
CA TYR A 154 -6.26 -15.32 0.46
C TYR A 154 -7.06 -14.04 0.24
N PHE A 155 -6.47 -12.86 0.50
CA PHE A 155 -7.13 -11.58 0.21
C PHE A 155 -7.36 -11.40 -1.29
N GLY A 156 -6.37 -11.73 -2.12
CA GLY A 156 -6.49 -11.69 -3.57
C GLY A 156 -7.62 -12.59 -4.08
N LEU A 157 -7.71 -13.81 -3.57
CA LEU A 157 -8.78 -14.74 -3.92
C LEU A 157 -10.16 -14.19 -3.54
N TYR A 158 -10.30 -13.54 -2.38
CA TYR A 158 -11.53 -12.85 -1.98
C TYR A 158 -11.92 -11.75 -2.96
N VAL A 159 -10.95 -10.90 -3.33
CA VAL A 159 -11.15 -9.75 -4.23
C VAL A 159 -11.47 -10.16 -5.65
N ASP A 160 -10.84 -11.23 -6.14
CA ASP A 160 -11.00 -11.71 -7.52
C ASP A 160 -12.31 -12.50 -7.70
N THR A 161 -12.83 -13.13 -6.65
CA THR A 161 -14.02 -14.00 -6.68
C THR A 161 -15.24 -13.35 -7.36
N PRO A 162 -15.62 -12.07 -7.11
CA PRO A 162 -16.77 -11.45 -7.77
C PRO A 162 -16.70 -11.43 -9.30
N GLN A 163 -15.51 -11.57 -9.88
CA GLN A 163 -15.30 -11.59 -11.32
C GLN A 163 -15.49 -12.99 -11.95
N TYR A 164 -15.62 -14.04 -11.13
CA TYR A 164 -15.78 -15.39 -11.66
C TYR A 164 -17.17 -15.57 -12.30
N PRO A 165 -17.25 -16.10 -13.52
CA PRO A 165 -18.52 -16.21 -14.24
C PRO A 165 -19.61 -16.99 -13.49
N MET A 166 -19.21 -17.88 -12.56
CA MET A 166 -20.15 -18.65 -11.75
C MET A 166 -20.94 -17.80 -10.76
N PHE A 167 -20.45 -16.60 -10.40
CA PHE A 167 -21.12 -15.69 -9.46
C PHE A 167 -21.90 -14.57 -10.15
N ALA A 168 -22.01 -14.59 -11.52
CA ALA A 168 -22.66 -13.52 -12.28
C ALA A 168 -24.10 -13.21 -11.81
N ASP A 169 -24.82 -14.24 -11.34
CA ASP A 169 -26.22 -14.16 -10.87
C ASP A 169 -26.33 -14.16 -9.35
N MET A 170 -25.23 -13.91 -8.60
CA MET A 170 -25.19 -13.89 -7.14
C MET A 170 -24.87 -12.47 -6.65
N ASP A 171 -25.92 -11.67 -6.43
CA ASP A 171 -25.79 -10.26 -6.07
C ASP A 171 -25.01 -10.06 -4.78
N GLU A 172 -25.11 -10.95 -3.79
CA GLU A 172 -24.40 -10.91 -2.53
C GLU A 172 -22.86 -11.04 -2.70
N VAL A 173 -22.38 -11.69 -3.75
CA VAL A 173 -20.96 -11.78 -4.08
C VAL A 173 -20.52 -10.63 -4.99
N LYS A 174 -21.34 -10.37 -6.04
CA LYS A 174 -21.03 -9.38 -7.07
C LYS A 174 -20.99 -7.94 -6.54
N ASN A 175 -21.90 -7.60 -5.62
CA ASN A 175 -22.06 -6.26 -5.08
C ASN A 175 -21.49 -6.15 -3.65
N ASP A 176 -20.52 -6.99 -3.31
CA ASP A 176 -19.90 -7.02 -1.99
C ASP A 176 -19.13 -5.73 -1.69
N THR A 177 -19.61 -4.97 -0.72
CA THR A 177 -19.05 -3.68 -0.31
C THR A 177 -17.74 -3.79 0.46
N LEU A 178 -17.35 -4.99 0.91
CA LEU A 178 -16.06 -5.22 1.58
C LEU A 178 -14.90 -5.38 0.58
N VAL A 179 -15.17 -5.60 -0.70
CA VAL A 179 -14.12 -5.81 -1.71
C VAL A 179 -13.07 -4.70 -1.70
N PRO A 180 -13.39 -3.40 -1.65
CA PRO A 180 -12.36 -2.36 -1.59
C PRO A 180 -11.51 -2.43 -0.31
N LEU A 181 -12.07 -2.78 0.83
CA LEU A 181 -11.32 -2.93 2.08
C LEU A 181 -10.33 -4.10 1.99
N ILE A 182 -10.81 -5.26 1.54
CA ILE A 182 -9.96 -6.45 1.42
C ILE A 182 -8.89 -6.27 0.32
N ALA A 183 -9.20 -5.54 -0.75
CA ALA A 183 -8.23 -5.17 -1.77
C ALA A 183 -7.12 -4.25 -1.20
N ASN A 184 -7.46 -3.36 -0.26
CA ASN A 184 -6.46 -2.57 0.45
C ASN A 184 -5.51 -3.49 1.24
N TYR A 185 -6.01 -4.50 1.95
CA TYR A 185 -5.15 -5.46 2.66
C TYR A 185 -4.32 -6.33 1.71
N ALA A 186 -4.87 -6.72 0.56
CA ALA A 186 -4.10 -7.42 -0.48
C ALA A 186 -2.96 -6.55 -1.02
N ALA A 187 -3.20 -5.25 -1.24
CA ALA A 187 -2.18 -4.30 -1.66
C ALA A 187 -1.07 -4.11 -0.62
N LEU A 188 -1.43 -4.06 0.68
CA LEU A 188 -0.44 -3.98 1.75
C LEU A 188 0.41 -5.25 1.86
N ALA A 189 -0.19 -6.42 1.70
CA ALA A 189 0.55 -7.69 1.65
C ALA A 189 1.51 -7.74 0.45
N ALA A 190 1.03 -7.31 -0.73
CA ALA A 190 1.85 -7.19 -1.93
C ALA A 190 3.00 -6.19 -1.76
N ASN A 191 2.78 -5.08 -1.05
CA ASN A 191 3.80 -4.09 -0.75
C ASN A 191 4.91 -4.67 0.14
N SER A 192 4.54 -5.48 1.14
CA SER A 192 5.52 -6.18 1.98
C SER A 192 6.36 -7.18 1.19
N LEU A 193 5.85 -7.71 0.07
CA LEU A 193 6.56 -8.60 -0.86
C LEU A 193 7.30 -7.85 -1.97
N GLN A 194 7.12 -6.54 -2.09
CA GLN A 194 7.61 -5.73 -3.23
C GLN A 194 7.09 -6.22 -4.59
N ASP A 195 5.90 -6.83 -4.61
CA ASP A 195 5.23 -7.25 -5.85
C ASP A 195 4.45 -6.09 -6.47
N ASN A 196 5.14 -5.28 -7.29
CA ASN A 196 4.58 -4.10 -7.93
C ASN A 196 3.34 -4.43 -8.80
N SER A 197 3.29 -5.59 -9.42
CA SER A 197 2.15 -6.01 -10.25
C SER A 197 0.90 -6.24 -9.40
N ALA A 198 1.04 -6.96 -8.31
CA ALA A 198 -0.04 -7.19 -7.35
C ALA A 198 -0.45 -5.90 -6.63
N ILE A 199 0.51 -5.01 -6.26
CA ILE A 199 0.20 -3.68 -5.71
C ILE A 199 -0.71 -2.92 -6.67
N VAL A 200 -0.31 -2.76 -7.93
CA VAL A 200 -1.09 -2.01 -8.93
C VAL A 200 -2.48 -2.60 -9.11
N LYS A 201 -2.58 -3.94 -9.19
CA LYS A 201 -3.86 -4.65 -9.32
C LYS A 201 -4.80 -4.34 -8.16
N TYR A 202 -4.38 -4.59 -6.94
CA TYR A 202 -5.27 -4.53 -5.78
C TYR A 202 -5.44 -3.12 -5.22
N ALA A 203 -4.41 -2.28 -5.26
CA ALA A 203 -4.52 -0.90 -4.78
C ALA A 203 -5.46 -0.04 -5.64
N ASN A 204 -5.57 -0.29 -6.96
CA ASN A 204 -6.57 0.39 -7.79
C ASN A 204 -8.02 0.06 -7.41
N ILE A 205 -8.26 -1.07 -6.75
CA ILE A 205 -9.55 -1.41 -6.16
C ILE A 205 -9.65 -0.81 -4.75
N GLY A 206 -8.62 -1.03 -3.93
CA GLY A 206 -8.56 -0.65 -2.52
C GLY A 206 -8.67 0.86 -2.28
N LYS A 207 -8.13 1.70 -3.19
CA LYS A 207 -8.21 3.18 -3.11
C LYS A 207 -9.65 3.73 -3.10
N ASN A 208 -10.66 2.90 -3.38
CA ASN A 208 -12.07 3.27 -3.33
C ASN A 208 -12.71 3.03 -1.96
N HIS A 209 -12.00 2.44 -1.00
CA HIS A 209 -12.48 2.36 0.38
C HIS A 209 -12.42 3.73 1.05
N LYS A 210 -13.54 4.16 1.67
CA LYS A 210 -13.71 5.54 2.16
C LYS A 210 -12.71 5.95 3.24
N GLU A 211 -12.39 5.04 4.15
CA GLU A 211 -11.54 5.33 5.32
C GLU A 211 -10.09 4.88 5.09
N GLU A 212 -9.87 3.68 4.57
CA GLU A 212 -8.58 3.04 4.47
C GLU A 212 -7.92 3.15 3.07
N GLY A 213 -8.63 3.67 2.08
CA GLY A 213 -8.16 3.74 0.69
C GLY A 213 -6.88 4.57 0.50
N TYR A 214 -6.58 5.46 1.44
CA TYR A 214 -5.32 6.23 1.45
C TYR A 214 -4.08 5.32 1.46
N ARG A 215 -4.12 4.18 2.14
CA ARG A 215 -3.00 3.23 2.18
C ARG A 215 -2.72 2.63 0.81
N SER A 216 -3.77 2.29 0.06
CA SER A 216 -3.64 1.84 -1.33
C SER A 216 -3.04 2.91 -2.23
N LEU A 217 -3.44 4.18 -2.07
CA LEU A 217 -2.84 5.29 -2.81
C LEU A 217 -1.37 5.50 -2.43
N MET A 218 -1.00 5.32 -1.16
CA MET A 218 0.41 5.37 -0.74
C MET A 218 1.25 4.27 -1.41
N CYS A 219 0.73 3.03 -1.45
CA CYS A 219 1.40 1.93 -2.16
C CYS A 219 1.58 2.24 -3.66
N LEU A 220 0.55 2.79 -4.33
CA LEU A 220 0.65 3.21 -5.73
C LEU A 220 1.67 4.34 -5.93
N ALA A 221 1.69 5.33 -5.03
CA ALA A 221 2.66 6.41 -5.08
C ALA A 221 4.10 5.89 -4.92
N GLU A 222 4.31 4.88 -4.08
CA GLU A 222 5.62 4.25 -3.93
C GLU A 222 6.06 3.51 -5.21
N VAL A 223 5.17 2.72 -5.81
CA VAL A 223 5.44 2.00 -7.07
C VAL A 223 5.79 2.99 -8.19
N TYR A 224 5.01 4.05 -8.36
CA TYR A 224 5.22 5.01 -9.46
C TYR A 224 6.34 6.01 -9.18
N GLY A 225 6.65 6.28 -7.92
CA GLY A 225 7.71 7.21 -7.53
C GLY A 225 9.11 6.59 -7.43
N LYS A 226 9.20 5.33 -6.98
CA LYS A 226 10.46 4.66 -6.65
C LYS A 226 10.67 3.32 -7.36
N GLY A 227 9.69 2.83 -8.14
CA GLY A 227 9.78 1.55 -8.85
C GLY A 227 10.92 1.50 -9.88
N GLU A 228 11.16 0.35 -10.48
CA GLU A 228 12.21 0.14 -11.49
C GLU A 228 12.12 1.13 -12.67
N THR A 229 10.92 1.53 -13.02
CA THR A 229 10.63 2.53 -14.07
C THR A 229 9.72 3.62 -13.50
N PRO A 230 10.26 4.65 -12.81
CA PRO A 230 9.44 5.71 -12.22
C PRO A 230 8.59 6.42 -13.26
N ASP A 231 7.30 6.56 -12.98
CA ASP A 231 6.33 7.29 -13.82
C ASP A 231 5.81 8.52 -13.06
N SER A 232 6.47 9.64 -13.27
CA SER A 232 6.14 10.90 -12.60
C SER A 232 4.72 11.40 -12.92
N THR A 233 4.14 11.00 -14.06
CA THR A 233 2.77 11.38 -14.45
C THR A 233 1.75 10.60 -13.63
N GLN A 234 1.91 9.28 -13.54
CA GLN A 234 1.03 8.44 -12.72
C GLN A 234 1.23 8.74 -11.23
N TRP A 235 2.47 8.95 -10.80
CA TRP A 235 2.76 9.33 -9.42
C TRP A 235 2.00 10.62 -9.03
N LEU A 236 2.11 11.67 -9.85
CA LEU A 236 1.43 12.95 -9.58
C LEU A 236 -0.10 12.79 -9.58
N ALA A 237 -0.65 11.99 -10.49
CA ALA A 237 -2.09 11.71 -10.52
C ALA A 237 -2.56 11.03 -9.23
N VAL A 238 -1.81 10.02 -8.74
CA VAL A 238 -2.11 9.30 -7.50
C VAL A 238 -2.00 10.22 -6.28
N VAL A 239 -0.95 11.04 -6.20
CA VAL A 239 -0.78 12.00 -5.08
C VAL A 239 -1.92 13.02 -5.06
N LYS A 240 -2.32 13.56 -6.21
CA LYS A 240 -3.48 14.48 -6.31
C LYS A 240 -4.80 13.80 -5.95
N GLU A 241 -5.01 12.55 -6.37
CA GLU A 241 -6.17 11.76 -5.95
C GLU A 241 -6.18 11.60 -4.42
N GLY A 242 -5.00 11.39 -3.81
CA GLY A 242 -4.83 11.30 -2.35
C GLY A 242 -5.21 12.59 -1.63
N VAL A 243 -4.72 13.74 -2.11
CA VAL A 243 -5.11 15.07 -1.56
C VAL A 243 -6.61 15.28 -1.63
N GLN A 244 -7.24 14.92 -2.76
CA GLN A 244 -8.66 15.13 -2.97
C GLN A 244 -9.55 14.22 -2.12
N LYS A 245 -9.22 12.92 -2.04
CA LYS A 245 -10.04 11.92 -1.34
C LYS A 245 -9.77 11.88 0.17
N PHE A 246 -8.53 12.16 0.56
CA PHE A 246 -8.05 12.02 1.94
C PHE A 246 -7.29 13.28 2.39
N PRO A 247 -7.97 14.43 2.44
CA PRO A 247 -7.33 15.72 2.70
C PRO A 247 -6.70 15.83 4.11
N SER A 248 -7.04 14.94 5.03
CA SER A 248 -6.41 14.86 6.36
C SER A 248 -5.09 14.06 6.37
N GLN A 249 -4.75 13.40 5.27
CA GLN A 249 -3.52 12.61 5.18
C GLN A 249 -2.36 13.50 4.72
N GLU A 250 -1.52 13.90 5.67
CA GLU A 250 -0.36 14.78 5.48
C GLU A 250 0.59 14.28 4.39
N TYR A 251 0.74 12.98 4.25
CA TYR A 251 1.60 12.34 3.26
C TYR A 251 1.38 12.89 1.84
N PHE A 252 0.13 13.01 1.40
CA PHE A 252 -0.14 13.44 0.02
C PHE A 252 0.12 14.92 -0.19
N VAL A 253 -0.27 15.74 0.79
CA VAL A 253 -0.03 17.19 0.72
C VAL A 253 1.46 17.49 0.74
N GLY A 254 2.22 16.88 1.65
CA GLY A 254 3.66 17.06 1.73
C GLY A 254 4.36 16.70 0.41
N ASN A 255 4.09 15.49 -0.12
CA ASN A 255 4.67 15.04 -1.39
C ASN A 255 4.30 15.93 -2.58
N LEU A 256 3.06 16.44 -2.62
CA LEU A 256 2.62 17.33 -3.70
C LEU A 256 3.34 18.69 -3.63
N MET A 257 3.48 19.25 -2.43
CA MET A 257 4.17 20.53 -2.24
C MET A 257 5.66 20.41 -2.55
N ASP A 258 6.33 19.35 -2.10
CA ASP A 258 7.74 19.07 -2.44
C ASP A 258 7.93 18.95 -3.95
N TYR A 259 7.03 18.28 -4.65
CA TYR A 259 7.06 18.20 -6.11
C TYR A 259 6.98 19.58 -6.77
N TYR A 260 6.09 20.45 -6.32
CA TYR A 260 5.97 21.79 -6.88
C TYR A 260 7.22 22.65 -6.59
N ILE A 261 7.79 22.57 -5.37
CA ILE A 261 9.03 23.25 -5.01
C ILE A 261 10.16 22.80 -5.93
N GLN A 262 10.37 21.49 -6.09
CA GLN A 262 11.42 20.93 -6.96
C GLN A 262 11.26 21.33 -8.42
N LYS A 263 10.04 21.56 -8.90
CA LYS A 263 9.77 22.03 -10.26
C LYS A 263 9.78 23.55 -10.41
N GLY A 264 10.07 24.31 -9.34
CA GLY A 264 10.02 25.77 -9.34
C GLY A 264 8.61 26.34 -9.52
N LYS A 265 7.57 25.57 -9.18
CA LYS A 265 6.15 25.92 -9.33
C LYS A 265 5.51 26.33 -8.01
N VAL A 266 6.22 27.13 -7.22
CA VAL A 266 5.78 27.51 -5.87
C VAL A 266 4.46 28.29 -5.87
N ALA A 267 4.22 29.12 -6.91
CA ALA A 267 2.96 29.83 -7.05
C ALA A 267 1.74 28.87 -7.21
N ASP A 268 1.91 27.80 -8.01
CA ASP A 268 0.86 26.77 -8.16
C ASP A 268 0.61 26.04 -6.83
N ALA A 269 1.70 25.75 -6.09
CA ALA A 269 1.61 25.13 -4.77
C ALA A 269 0.85 26.02 -3.76
N LEU A 270 1.11 27.34 -3.75
CA LEU A 270 0.41 28.29 -2.89
C LEU A 270 -1.08 28.34 -3.19
N ALA A 271 -1.46 28.34 -4.47
CA ALA A 271 -2.87 28.33 -4.85
C ALA A 271 -3.56 27.03 -4.42
N GLU A 272 -2.89 25.90 -4.48
CA GLU A 272 -3.45 24.59 -4.09
C GLU A 272 -3.55 24.44 -2.57
N ILE A 273 -2.52 24.88 -1.80
CA ILE A 273 -2.57 24.81 -0.33
C ILE A 273 -3.66 25.74 0.25
N ASP A 274 -3.94 26.88 -0.40
CA ASP A 274 -5.01 27.77 0.02
C ASP A 274 -6.40 27.11 -0.14
N GLN A 275 -6.61 26.32 -1.19
CA GLN A 275 -7.85 25.54 -1.36
C GLN A 275 -7.96 24.43 -0.30
N ILE A 276 -6.86 23.73 0.00
CA ILE A 276 -6.83 22.71 1.05
C ILE A 276 -7.14 23.34 2.41
N LEU A 277 -6.54 24.47 2.75
CA LEU A 277 -6.78 25.20 4.00
C LEU A 277 -8.20 25.70 4.14
N ALA A 278 -8.83 26.12 3.05
CA ALA A 278 -10.23 26.54 3.06
C ALA A 278 -11.18 25.39 3.45
N ALA A 279 -10.83 24.15 3.09
CA ALA A 279 -11.60 22.95 3.40
C ALA A 279 -11.19 22.30 4.73
N ASN A 280 -9.89 22.35 5.09
CA ASN A 280 -9.32 21.66 6.25
C ASN A 280 -8.19 22.49 6.90
N PRO A 281 -8.50 23.46 7.75
CA PRO A 281 -7.52 24.38 8.35
C PRO A 281 -6.76 23.75 9.53
N THR A 282 -5.84 22.84 9.25
CA THR A 282 -4.98 22.22 10.26
C THR A 282 -3.69 23.03 10.49
N PRO A 283 -3.05 22.95 11.69
CA PRO A 283 -1.75 23.55 11.94
C PRO A 283 -0.67 23.06 10.96
N TYR A 284 -0.71 21.79 10.56
CA TYR A 284 0.20 21.23 9.57
C TYR A 284 0.10 21.94 8.23
N PHE A 285 -1.10 22.09 7.66
CA PHE A 285 -1.27 22.75 6.37
C PHE A 285 -0.95 24.24 6.40
N MET A 286 -1.19 24.90 7.55
CA MET A 286 -0.74 26.26 7.75
C MET A 286 0.79 26.34 7.77
N TYR A 287 1.46 25.42 8.47
CA TYR A 287 2.91 25.32 8.46
C TYR A 287 3.46 25.11 7.03
N VAL A 288 2.87 24.19 6.27
CA VAL A 288 3.22 23.96 4.85
C VAL A 288 3.07 25.24 4.03
N LYS A 289 1.98 26.00 4.21
CA LYS A 289 1.80 27.30 3.55
C LYS A 289 2.92 28.27 3.88
N GLY A 290 3.29 28.39 5.17
CA GLY A 290 4.42 29.21 5.59
C GLY A 290 5.73 28.82 4.94
N VAL A 291 5.99 27.51 4.80
CA VAL A 291 7.18 26.99 4.09
C VAL A 291 7.14 27.40 2.61
N LEU A 292 6.00 27.28 1.94
CA LEU A 292 5.86 27.68 0.55
C LEU A 292 6.06 29.20 0.34
N GLN A 293 5.56 30.03 1.26
CA GLN A 293 5.80 31.48 1.25
C GLN A 293 7.28 31.78 1.43
N TYR A 294 7.96 31.08 2.35
CA TYR A 294 9.41 31.20 2.54
C TYR A 294 10.18 30.83 1.25
N GLU A 295 9.86 29.70 0.61
CA GLU A 295 10.47 29.28 -0.68
C GLU A 295 10.20 30.29 -1.82
N ASN A 296 9.05 30.95 -1.77
CA ASN A 296 8.72 32.05 -2.69
C ASN A 296 9.38 33.39 -2.33
N LYS A 297 10.19 33.42 -1.27
CA LYS A 297 10.86 34.61 -0.69
C LYS A 297 9.87 35.68 -0.17
N ASP A 298 8.61 35.30 0.07
CA ASP A 298 7.65 36.13 0.77
C ASP A 298 7.87 35.93 2.30
N TYR A 299 8.96 36.51 2.81
CA TYR A 299 9.36 36.33 4.21
C TYR A 299 8.35 36.94 5.18
N ASP A 300 7.74 38.08 4.85
CA ASP A 300 6.76 38.73 5.70
C ASP A 300 5.47 37.90 5.80
N GLY A 301 5.00 37.37 4.67
CA GLY A 301 3.87 36.45 4.63
C GLY A 301 4.16 35.15 5.40
N ALA A 302 5.37 34.58 5.21
CA ALA A 302 5.79 33.38 5.94
C ALA A 302 5.81 33.60 7.45
N ILE A 303 6.40 34.71 7.93
CA ILE A 303 6.43 35.08 9.36
C ILE A 303 5.02 35.20 9.93
N ALA A 304 4.10 35.87 9.23
CA ALA A 304 2.72 36.00 9.65
C ALA A 304 2.04 34.62 9.78
N THR A 305 2.20 33.76 8.76
CA THR A 305 1.62 32.41 8.76
C THR A 305 2.21 31.52 9.86
N PHE A 306 3.52 31.55 10.09
CA PHE A 306 4.13 30.79 11.19
C PHE A 306 3.71 31.30 12.56
N ASN A 307 3.51 32.59 12.75
CA ASN A 307 2.94 33.13 14.00
C ASN A 307 1.51 32.62 14.24
N ASP A 308 0.69 32.49 13.20
CA ASP A 308 -0.64 31.88 13.31
C ASP A 308 -0.56 30.39 13.71
N VAL A 309 0.40 29.63 13.19
CA VAL A 309 0.68 28.25 13.63
C VAL A 309 1.06 28.21 15.10
N ILE A 310 1.98 29.08 15.54
CA ILE A 310 2.42 29.17 16.94
C ILE A 310 1.23 29.51 17.86
N ALA A 311 0.37 30.42 17.45
CA ALA A 311 -0.79 30.82 18.23
C ALA A 311 -1.84 29.69 18.39
N LYS A 312 -1.93 28.79 17.41
CA LYS A 312 -2.79 27.58 17.51
C LYS A 312 -2.22 26.52 18.45
N GLY A 313 -0.92 26.51 18.68
CA GLY A 313 -0.24 25.49 19.49
C GLY A 313 -0.06 24.15 18.75
N GLY A 314 0.50 23.18 19.47
CA GLY A 314 0.67 21.81 18.95
C GLY A 314 2.06 21.52 18.39
N ASP A 315 2.16 20.49 17.54
CA ASP A 315 3.43 19.83 17.19
C ASP A 315 4.39 20.67 16.34
N PHE A 316 3.89 21.70 15.63
CA PHE A 316 4.69 22.49 14.68
C PHE A 316 5.19 23.83 15.26
N GLN A 317 5.07 24.07 16.57
CA GLN A 317 5.50 25.33 17.18
C GLN A 317 7.02 25.54 17.07
N ALA A 318 7.82 24.55 17.43
CA ALA A 318 9.28 24.66 17.40
C ALA A 318 9.81 24.85 15.98
N GLU A 319 9.26 24.10 15.02
CA GLU A 319 9.55 24.22 13.61
C GLU A 319 9.17 25.61 13.06
N SER A 320 8.02 26.14 13.47
CA SER A 320 7.57 27.48 13.08
C SER A 320 8.50 28.56 13.63
N TYR A 321 8.92 28.46 14.90
CA TYR A 321 9.93 29.37 15.46
C TYR A 321 11.24 29.29 14.67
N SER A 322 11.75 28.09 14.37
CA SER A 322 12.94 27.91 13.55
C SER A 322 12.79 28.58 12.18
N LYS A 323 11.66 28.36 11.51
CA LYS A 323 11.38 28.95 10.20
C LYS A 323 11.26 30.48 10.20
N ILE A 324 10.72 31.07 11.26
CA ILE A 324 10.78 32.54 11.43
C ILE A 324 12.23 33.00 11.57
N GLY A 325 13.06 32.27 12.32
CA GLY A 325 14.50 32.51 12.39
C GLY A 325 15.15 32.47 11.00
N ASP A 326 14.80 31.47 10.19
CA ASP A 326 15.29 31.30 8.80
C ASP A 326 14.95 32.53 7.92
N CYS A 327 13.75 33.11 8.08
CA CYS A 327 13.32 34.30 7.32
C CYS A 327 14.21 35.53 7.57
N TYR A 328 14.91 35.59 8.69
CA TYR A 328 15.91 36.65 8.96
C TYR A 328 17.34 36.18 8.69
N PHE A 329 17.67 34.95 9.02
CA PHE A 329 19.02 34.41 8.95
C PHE A 329 19.52 34.28 7.51
N PHE A 330 18.78 33.63 6.62
CA PHE A 330 19.26 33.36 5.26
C PHE A 330 19.38 34.62 4.37
N PRO A 331 18.48 35.61 4.43
CA PRO A 331 18.75 36.89 3.79
C PRO A 331 19.99 37.59 4.31
N ALA A 332 20.29 37.51 5.63
CA ALA A 332 21.54 38.03 6.19
C ALA A 332 22.76 37.29 5.63
N GLN A 333 22.71 35.96 5.47
CA GLN A 333 23.79 35.19 4.86
C GLN A 333 24.06 35.61 3.41
N SER A 334 23.03 35.95 2.64
CA SER A 334 23.22 36.49 1.29
C SER A 334 24.01 37.81 1.29
N ILE A 335 23.79 38.67 2.30
CA ILE A 335 24.55 39.90 2.46
C ILE A 335 26.00 39.60 2.92
N VAL A 336 26.21 38.57 3.78
CA VAL A 336 27.56 38.12 4.15
C VAL A 336 28.35 37.70 2.90
N GLU A 337 27.73 36.95 1.99
CA GLU A 337 28.36 36.54 0.73
C GLU A 337 28.70 37.75 -0.18
N GLU A 338 27.85 38.76 -0.25
CA GLU A 338 28.16 40.01 -0.95
C GLU A 338 29.34 40.71 -0.30
N ASN A 339 29.36 40.84 1.03
CA ASN A 339 30.43 41.52 1.77
C ASN A 339 31.80 40.84 1.56
N SER A 340 31.83 39.53 1.41
CA SER A 340 33.09 38.80 1.12
C SER A 340 33.77 39.21 -0.19
N LYS A 341 33.05 39.88 -1.08
CA LYS A 341 33.51 40.28 -2.42
C LYS A 341 33.89 41.76 -2.54
N ILE A 342 33.65 42.55 -1.49
CA ILE A 342 33.95 44.00 -1.47
C ILE A 342 35.02 44.32 -0.47
N SER A 343 35.74 45.46 -0.67
CA SER A 343 36.78 45.92 0.26
C SER A 343 36.16 46.35 1.59
N MET A 344 36.89 46.14 2.69
CA MET A 344 36.46 46.61 4.01
C MET A 344 36.43 48.16 4.08
N ASP A 345 37.14 48.84 3.21
CA ASP A 345 37.16 50.33 3.12
C ASP A 345 35.95 50.88 2.30
N ASP A 346 35.17 50.00 1.67
CA ASP A 346 33.98 50.42 0.97
C ASP A 346 32.86 50.80 1.95
N PRO A 347 32.26 52.00 1.84
CA PRO A 347 31.16 52.41 2.67
C PRO A 347 29.99 51.39 2.74
N LYS A 348 29.77 50.63 1.65
CA LYS A 348 28.77 49.59 1.58
C LYS A 348 29.08 48.42 2.52
N TYR A 349 30.38 48.14 2.78
CA TYR A 349 30.78 47.07 3.69
C TYR A 349 30.23 47.31 5.10
N ALA A 350 30.46 48.50 5.68
CA ALA A 350 30.01 48.85 7.01
C ALA A 350 28.49 48.92 7.11
N ALA A 351 27.80 49.39 6.07
CA ALA A 351 26.32 49.38 6.00
C ALA A 351 25.78 47.95 6.00
N ASN A 352 26.35 47.05 5.22
CA ASN A 352 25.99 45.65 5.16
C ASN A 352 26.26 44.94 6.50
N GLU A 353 27.40 45.19 7.16
CA GLU A 353 27.71 44.64 8.47
C GLU A 353 26.64 45.03 9.51
N LYS A 354 26.22 46.29 9.48
CA LYS A 354 25.13 46.74 10.36
C LYS A 354 23.82 45.99 10.09
N GLN A 355 23.46 45.85 8.85
CA GLN A 355 22.26 45.13 8.42
C GLN A 355 22.28 43.65 8.82
N ILE A 356 23.43 42.96 8.61
CA ILE A 356 23.63 41.56 9.02
C ILE A 356 23.41 41.44 10.55
N ASN A 357 24.04 42.31 11.34
CA ASN A 357 23.90 42.27 12.81
C ASN A 357 22.46 42.50 13.25
N GLU A 358 21.72 43.42 12.66
CA GLU A 358 20.31 43.66 12.92
C GLU A 358 19.43 42.44 12.58
N MET A 359 19.69 41.80 11.48
CA MET A 359 18.94 40.59 11.04
C MET A 359 19.24 39.40 11.96
N TYR A 360 20.50 39.18 12.31
CA TYR A 360 20.88 38.14 13.25
C TYR A 360 20.28 38.36 14.65
N ALA A 361 20.29 39.62 15.13
CA ALA A 361 19.65 39.97 16.40
C ALA A 361 18.14 39.70 16.38
N LYS A 362 17.48 39.84 15.22
CA LYS A 362 16.07 39.46 15.07
C LYS A 362 15.88 37.94 15.00
N ALA A 363 16.79 37.21 14.37
CA ALA A 363 16.69 35.74 14.22
C ALA A 363 16.91 35.00 15.57
N ALA A 364 17.88 35.44 16.39
CA ALA A 364 18.30 34.74 17.58
C ALA A 364 17.16 34.32 18.53
N PRO A 365 16.23 35.21 18.96
CA PRO A 365 15.18 34.84 19.90
C PRO A 365 14.23 33.77 19.39
N PHE A 366 14.06 33.63 18.06
CA PHE A 366 13.23 32.59 17.46
C PHE A 366 13.92 31.22 17.53
N TYR A 367 15.22 31.15 17.25
CA TYR A 367 15.98 29.93 17.42
C TYR A 367 16.15 29.53 18.90
N GLU A 368 16.27 30.52 19.81
CA GLU A 368 16.25 30.28 21.27
C GLU A 368 14.93 29.63 21.69
N LYS A 369 13.78 30.09 21.14
CA LYS A 369 12.47 29.46 21.39
C LYS A 369 12.35 28.08 20.80
N ALA A 370 12.87 27.84 19.60
CA ALA A 370 12.91 26.50 19.00
C ALA A 370 13.75 25.54 19.88
N LYS A 371 14.89 26.00 20.41
CA LYS A 371 15.72 25.26 21.37
C LYS A 371 14.98 24.94 22.65
N GLU A 372 14.27 25.93 23.24
CA GLU A 372 13.48 25.75 24.46
C GLU A 372 12.43 24.66 24.32
N LEU A 373 11.73 24.62 23.15
CA LEU A 373 10.65 23.67 22.87
C LEU A 373 11.16 22.27 22.48
N LYS A 374 12.25 22.19 21.72
CA LYS A 374 12.84 20.93 21.24
C LYS A 374 14.37 20.94 21.38
N PRO A 375 14.91 20.86 22.62
CA PRO A 375 16.34 20.94 22.86
C PRO A 375 17.15 19.83 22.20
N ASP A 376 16.57 18.64 22.05
CA ASP A 376 17.23 17.49 21.44
C ASP A 376 17.27 17.58 19.90
N ASN A 377 16.38 18.37 19.29
CA ASN A 377 16.36 18.57 17.84
C ASN A 377 17.27 19.74 17.43
N ARG A 378 18.59 19.50 17.56
CA ARG A 378 19.63 20.51 17.27
C ARG A 378 19.60 21.06 15.85
N GLN A 379 18.96 20.37 14.92
CA GLN A 379 18.80 20.81 13.52
C GLN A 379 17.98 22.10 13.41
N LEU A 380 17.02 22.31 14.32
CA LEU A 380 16.16 23.50 14.32
C LEU A 380 16.86 24.78 14.78
N TRP A 381 17.98 24.69 15.52
CA TRP A 381 18.54 25.86 16.20
C TRP A 381 20.08 25.86 16.34
N GLY A 382 20.71 24.68 16.39
CA GLY A 382 22.09 24.56 16.90
C GLY A 382 23.10 25.34 16.06
N GLN A 383 23.22 25.03 14.79
CA GLN A 383 24.18 25.68 13.88
C GLN A 383 23.83 27.16 13.65
N PHE A 384 22.55 27.50 13.64
CA PHE A 384 22.10 28.88 13.44
C PHE A 384 22.50 29.77 14.64
N LEU A 385 22.24 29.34 15.87
CA LEU A 385 22.63 30.06 17.05
C LEU A 385 24.16 30.17 17.20
N LEU A 386 24.92 29.13 16.86
CA LEU A 386 26.38 29.20 16.82
C LEU A 386 26.87 30.32 15.89
N ASN A 387 26.37 30.38 14.66
CA ASN A 387 26.75 31.41 13.69
C ASN A 387 26.37 32.82 14.17
N ILE A 388 25.17 32.97 14.71
CA ILE A 388 24.69 34.25 15.22
C ILE A 388 25.54 34.70 16.42
N TYR A 389 25.76 33.84 17.41
CA TYR A 389 26.52 34.19 18.61
C TYR A 389 28.01 34.41 18.35
N TRP A 390 28.61 33.65 17.41
CA TRP A 390 29.97 33.90 16.98
C TRP A 390 30.17 35.36 16.53
N LYS A 391 29.16 35.93 15.88
CA LYS A 391 29.18 37.31 15.37
C LYS A 391 28.77 38.34 16.42
N LEU A 392 27.77 38.05 17.22
CA LEU A 392 27.11 39.04 18.09
C LEU A 392 27.49 38.94 19.56
N ASP A 393 27.80 37.74 20.09
CA ASP A 393 27.96 37.48 21.51
C ASP A 393 28.93 36.32 21.79
N LYS A 394 30.17 36.66 22.08
CA LYS A 394 31.22 35.66 22.26
C LYS A 394 31.02 34.80 23.53
N GLU A 395 30.35 35.32 24.53
CA GLU A 395 30.08 34.57 25.76
C GLU A 395 29.03 33.50 25.53
N LYS A 396 27.91 33.86 24.87
CA LYS A 396 26.89 32.90 24.43
C LYS A 396 27.43 31.87 23.43
N TYR A 397 28.33 32.29 22.53
CA TYR A 397 28.99 31.38 21.61
C TYR A 397 29.75 30.27 22.34
N ASN A 398 30.66 30.65 23.26
CA ASN A 398 31.50 29.71 23.99
C ASN A 398 30.66 28.77 24.88
N ALA A 399 29.57 29.29 25.49
CA ALA A 399 28.65 28.47 26.26
C ALA A 399 27.93 27.43 25.43
N LEU A 400 27.43 27.82 24.23
CA LEU A 400 26.72 26.96 23.31
C LEU A 400 27.65 25.92 22.66
N GLU A 401 28.85 26.31 22.26
CA GLU A 401 29.88 25.43 21.71
C GLU A 401 30.17 24.28 22.68
N LYS A 402 30.39 24.61 23.96
CA LYS A 402 30.58 23.62 25.04
C LYS A 402 29.35 22.71 25.23
N GLU A 403 28.14 23.26 25.20
CA GLU A 403 26.88 22.49 25.31
C GLU A 403 26.73 21.48 24.15
N LEU A 404 27.10 21.87 22.95
CA LEU A 404 27.03 21.03 21.77
C LEU A 404 28.15 19.98 21.66
N GLY A 405 29.23 20.14 22.50
CA GLY A 405 30.32 19.20 22.58
C GLY A 405 31.42 19.42 21.51
N TYR A 406 31.60 20.67 21.07
CA TYR A 406 32.70 21.11 20.18
C TYR A 406 33.91 21.56 20.97
#